data_83bcbf0c278f2f5e6cb2f0b384369cae
#
_entry.id   83bcbf0c278f2f5e6cb2f0b384369cae
#
_cell.length_a   1.000
_cell.length_b   1.000
_cell.length_c   1.000
_cell.angle_alpha   90.00
_cell.angle_beta   90.00
_cell.angle_gamma   90.00
#
_symmetry.space_group_name_H-M   'P 1'
#
loop_
_entity.id
_entity.type
_entity.pdbx_description
1 polymer ?
#
loop_
_entity_poly.entity_id
_entity_poly.type
_entity_poly.pdbx_seq_one_letter_code
_entity_poly.pdbx_strand_id
1 'polypeptide(L)'
;RVSGTGARFGKSEYMVAEADEFDRSFLRLQPIVAVITSIDADHLDTYRDLDEIKGAFVEFARKVPFFGEVILCLDDPNIQLVLPQLSDRRVVSYGFSPQADIAAADLETTEQGSRFTVTSSVAGRLGEVELPMPGRHNVQNALAAIAVGQALGLKFSLITESLSGFSGIHRRFERLGVWRGADVVDDYAHHPAEVRATLQAARSAYPVARIHAVFQPHLYSRTRDQAEEFGRALLAADRAVVTAIYPSREDAIEGVDSGMVVEAARKSGHRHVTLCESWNDVPEILEPDVRLGDVILTLGAGDIYRLARLMTDEGGGA
;
A
#
# COMPACT_ATOMS: atom_id res chain seq x y z
N ARG A 1 -11.16 -12.73 0.15
CA ARG A 1 -10.95 -13.75 -0.92
C ARG A 1 -12.29 -14.08 -1.57
N VAL A 2 -12.62 -13.49 -2.69
CA VAL A 2 -13.85 -13.87 -3.39
C VAL A 2 -13.62 -15.00 -4.41
N SER A 3 -12.38 -15.24 -4.88
CA SER A 3 -12.15 -16.25 -5.92
C SER A 3 -10.89 -17.13 -5.75
N GLY A 4 -9.94 -16.76 -4.89
CA GLY A 4 -8.68 -17.53 -4.73
C GLY A 4 -7.78 -17.57 -5.98
N THR A 5 -8.11 -16.84 -7.04
CA THR A 5 -7.37 -16.74 -8.31
C THR A 5 -7.11 -15.28 -8.64
N GLY A 6 -6.07 -15.01 -9.47
CA GLY A 6 -5.74 -13.67 -9.97
C GLY A 6 -6.77 -13.10 -10.96
N ALA A 7 -7.81 -13.85 -11.32
CA ALA A 7 -8.87 -13.41 -12.22
C ALA A 7 -10.23 -13.93 -11.76
N ARG A 8 -11.26 -13.12 -12.00
CA ARG A 8 -12.66 -13.50 -11.76
C ARG A 8 -13.50 -13.15 -12.98
N PHE A 9 -14.21 -14.13 -13.50
CA PHE A 9 -15.19 -13.91 -14.56
C PHE A 9 -16.49 -13.32 -13.95
N GLY A 10 -16.85 -12.13 -14.40
CA GLY A 10 -18.08 -11.44 -14.02
C GLY A 10 -19.25 -11.69 -14.97
N LYS A 11 -20.41 -11.08 -14.66
CA LYS A 11 -21.61 -11.12 -15.50
C LYS A 11 -21.93 -9.77 -16.16
N SER A 12 -21.16 -8.72 -15.84
CA SER A 12 -21.34 -7.38 -16.41
C SER A 12 -20.57 -7.24 -17.72
N GLU A 13 -20.84 -6.17 -18.45
CA GLU A 13 -20.10 -5.77 -19.65
C GLU A 13 -18.73 -5.11 -19.34
N TYR A 14 -18.43 -4.88 -18.06
CA TYR A 14 -17.19 -4.24 -17.64
C TYR A 14 -16.11 -5.25 -17.30
N MET A 15 -14.89 -4.97 -17.72
CA MET A 15 -13.67 -5.64 -17.33
C MET A 15 -12.86 -4.66 -16.46
N VAL A 16 -12.52 -5.09 -15.23
CA VAL A 16 -11.57 -4.38 -14.37
C VAL A 16 -10.25 -5.12 -14.43
N ALA A 17 -9.19 -4.43 -14.82
CA ALA A 17 -7.85 -4.98 -14.95
C ALA A 17 -6.84 -4.13 -14.17
N GLU A 18 -5.90 -4.79 -13.50
CA GLU A 18 -4.70 -4.15 -12.99
C GLU A 18 -3.77 -3.84 -14.17
N ALA A 19 -3.33 -2.58 -14.26
CA ALA A 19 -2.45 -2.09 -15.31
C ALA A 19 -1.06 -1.90 -14.71
N ASP A 20 -0.12 -2.80 -15.05
CA ASP A 20 1.25 -2.79 -14.52
C ASP A 20 2.15 -1.95 -15.44
N GLU A 21 2.86 -0.97 -14.86
CA GLU A 21 3.78 -0.08 -15.57
C GLU A 21 5.17 -0.69 -15.76
N PHE A 22 5.50 -1.77 -15.07
CA PHE A 22 6.84 -2.36 -15.02
C PHE A 22 7.51 -2.53 -16.39
N ASP A 23 6.80 -3.11 -17.36
CA ASP A 23 7.31 -3.40 -18.72
C ASP A 23 6.65 -2.53 -19.79
N ARG A 24 5.97 -1.44 -19.40
CA ARG A 24 5.18 -0.57 -20.26
C ARG A 24 3.99 -1.25 -20.96
N SER A 25 3.65 -2.48 -20.58
CA SER A 25 2.53 -3.21 -21.20
C SER A 25 1.19 -2.52 -21.00
N PHE A 26 1.00 -1.76 -19.89
CA PHE A 26 -0.19 -0.95 -19.65
C PHE A 26 -0.48 0.05 -20.78
N LEU A 27 0.56 0.51 -21.50
CA LEU A 27 0.39 1.37 -22.67
C LEU A 27 -0.27 0.69 -23.87
N ARG A 28 -0.47 -0.61 -23.85
CA ARG A 28 -1.22 -1.34 -24.89
C ARG A 28 -2.72 -1.42 -24.58
N LEU A 29 -3.11 -1.08 -23.36
CA LEU A 29 -4.51 -1.04 -22.95
C LEU A 29 -5.20 0.20 -23.52
N GLN A 30 -6.52 0.08 -23.76
CA GLN A 30 -7.39 1.18 -24.17
C GLN A 30 -8.56 1.29 -23.17
N PRO A 31 -8.32 1.87 -21.99
CA PRO A 31 -9.33 1.95 -20.95
C PRO A 31 -10.41 2.98 -21.30
N ILE A 32 -11.66 2.68 -20.90
CA ILE A 32 -12.74 3.67 -20.87
C ILE A 32 -12.62 4.52 -19.59
N VAL A 33 -12.21 3.88 -18.49
CA VAL A 33 -11.88 4.56 -17.24
C VAL A 33 -10.47 4.16 -16.85
N ALA A 34 -9.57 5.13 -16.71
CA ALA A 34 -8.21 4.93 -16.21
C ALA A 34 -8.11 5.46 -14.79
N VAL A 35 -7.60 4.65 -13.85
CA VAL A 35 -7.33 5.07 -12.49
C VAL A 35 -5.82 5.11 -12.27
N ILE A 36 -5.31 6.25 -11.80
CA ILE A 36 -3.90 6.43 -11.43
C ILE A 36 -3.84 6.82 -9.97
N THR A 37 -3.27 5.94 -9.15
CA THR A 37 -3.26 6.09 -7.68
C THR A 37 -2.06 6.88 -7.19
N SER A 38 -0.92 6.69 -7.83
CA SER A 38 0.35 7.38 -7.54
C SER A 38 1.28 7.28 -8.73
N ILE A 39 2.26 8.17 -8.79
CA ILE A 39 3.39 8.11 -9.73
C ILE A 39 4.67 8.25 -8.89
N ASP A 40 5.50 7.21 -8.85
CA ASP A 40 6.75 7.22 -8.08
C ASP A 40 7.93 6.71 -8.92
N ALA A 41 9.14 6.95 -8.44
CA ALA A 41 10.38 6.49 -9.05
C ALA A 41 10.61 4.99 -8.74
N ASP A 42 9.85 4.13 -9.38
CA ASP A 42 10.06 2.68 -9.38
C ASP A 42 10.43 2.20 -10.80
N HIS A 43 10.89 0.96 -10.93
CA HIS A 43 11.23 0.36 -12.23
C HIS A 43 12.26 1.15 -13.05
N LEU A 44 13.29 1.72 -12.38
CA LEU A 44 14.36 2.47 -13.02
C LEU A 44 15.29 1.59 -13.91
N ASP A 45 15.07 0.29 -13.93
CA ASP A 45 15.59 -0.66 -14.93
C ASP A 45 14.86 -0.57 -16.27
N THR A 46 13.60 -0.14 -16.28
CA THR A 46 12.77 0.05 -17.48
C THR A 46 12.65 1.50 -17.91
N TYR A 47 12.64 2.41 -16.95
CA TYR A 47 12.55 3.85 -17.16
C TYR A 47 13.84 4.55 -16.78
N ARG A 48 14.27 5.51 -17.59
CA ARG A 48 15.48 6.28 -17.35
C ARG A 48 15.40 7.12 -16.07
N ASP A 49 14.23 7.73 -15.84
CA ASP A 49 13.99 8.67 -14.73
C ASP A 49 12.48 8.85 -14.47
N LEU A 50 12.15 9.57 -13.39
CA LEU A 50 10.78 9.88 -13.00
C LEU A 50 10.00 10.68 -14.06
N ASP A 51 10.67 11.51 -14.87
CA ASP A 51 9.99 12.30 -15.90
C ASP A 51 9.55 11.40 -17.06
N GLU A 52 10.30 10.38 -17.38
CA GLU A 52 9.89 9.36 -18.35
C GLU A 52 8.70 8.54 -17.83
N ILE A 53 8.68 8.19 -16.54
CA ILE A 53 7.53 7.53 -15.90
C ILE A 53 6.30 8.42 -15.99
N LYS A 54 6.39 9.70 -15.60
CA LYS A 54 5.29 10.67 -15.74
C LYS A 54 4.77 10.76 -17.17
N GLY A 55 5.68 10.79 -18.16
CA GLY A 55 5.32 10.78 -19.57
C GLY A 55 4.51 9.56 -19.99
N ALA A 56 4.90 8.38 -19.50
CA ALA A 56 4.18 7.13 -19.76
C ALA A 56 2.76 7.13 -19.15
N PHE A 57 2.60 7.64 -17.92
CA PHE A 57 1.29 7.77 -17.30
C PHE A 57 0.39 8.80 -18.03
N VAL A 58 0.95 9.90 -18.52
CA VAL A 58 0.22 10.85 -19.37
C VAL A 58 -0.21 10.19 -20.68
N GLU A 59 0.67 9.41 -21.32
CA GLU A 59 0.32 8.64 -22.51
C GLU A 59 -0.83 7.67 -22.23
N PHE A 60 -0.76 6.93 -21.12
CA PHE A 60 -1.83 6.03 -20.70
C PHE A 60 -3.17 6.74 -20.49
N ALA A 61 -3.16 7.84 -19.74
CA ALA A 61 -4.36 8.65 -19.49
C ALA A 61 -4.97 9.18 -20.80
N ARG A 62 -4.14 9.55 -21.78
CA ARG A 62 -4.59 10.04 -23.10
C ARG A 62 -5.23 8.98 -23.98
N LYS A 63 -5.08 7.67 -23.64
CA LYS A 63 -5.78 6.58 -24.35
C LYS A 63 -7.26 6.50 -23.97
N VAL A 64 -7.67 7.13 -22.88
CA VAL A 64 -9.09 7.22 -22.50
C VAL A 64 -9.84 8.01 -23.56
N PRO A 65 -10.95 7.49 -24.13
CA PRO A 65 -11.72 8.20 -25.14
C PRO A 65 -12.42 9.43 -24.58
N PHE A 66 -12.90 10.32 -25.45
CA PHE A 66 -13.53 11.57 -25.03
C PHE A 66 -14.77 11.41 -24.14
N PHE A 67 -15.42 10.25 -24.20
CA PHE A 67 -16.57 9.91 -23.35
C PHE A 67 -16.19 9.16 -22.07
N GLY A 68 -14.92 8.77 -21.93
CA GLY A 68 -14.39 8.10 -20.74
C GLY A 68 -13.91 9.06 -19.68
N GLU A 69 -13.33 8.56 -18.61
CA GLU A 69 -12.87 9.35 -17.47
C GLU A 69 -11.47 8.92 -17.00
N VAL A 70 -10.65 9.89 -16.64
CA VAL A 70 -9.35 9.69 -15.98
C VAL A 70 -9.51 10.04 -14.52
N ILE A 71 -9.31 9.07 -13.63
CA ILE A 71 -9.49 9.22 -12.18
C ILE A 71 -8.10 9.29 -11.53
N LEU A 72 -7.81 10.39 -10.84
CA LEU A 72 -6.47 10.74 -10.36
C LEU A 72 -6.45 11.06 -8.87
N CYS A 73 -5.45 10.54 -8.15
CA CYS A 73 -5.22 10.91 -6.74
C CYS A 73 -4.59 12.30 -6.64
N LEU A 74 -5.37 13.30 -6.20
CA LEU A 74 -4.89 14.69 -6.08
C LEU A 74 -3.87 14.87 -4.93
N ASP A 75 -3.79 13.94 -3.98
CA ASP A 75 -2.82 14.00 -2.89
C ASP A 75 -1.39 13.64 -3.34
N ASP A 76 -1.23 13.03 -4.52
CA ASP A 76 0.08 12.66 -5.06
C ASP A 76 0.73 13.86 -5.78
N PRO A 77 1.93 14.30 -5.37
CA PRO A 77 2.58 15.48 -5.94
C PRO A 77 2.99 15.30 -7.41
N ASN A 78 3.32 14.08 -7.84
CA ASN A 78 3.70 13.82 -9.22
C ASN A 78 2.47 13.81 -10.14
N ILE A 79 1.32 13.35 -9.64
CA ILE A 79 0.05 13.47 -10.36
C ILE A 79 -0.34 14.94 -10.52
N GLN A 80 -0.15 15.78 -9.50
CA GLN A 80 -0.40 17.23 -9.62
C GLN A 80 0.45 17.87 -10.72
N LEU A 81 1.70 17.43 -10.90
CA LEU A 81 2.59 17.94 -11.95
C LEU A 81 2.16 17.56 -13.37
N VAL A 82 1.50 16.41 -13.54
CA VAL A 82 1.05 15.95 -14.86
C VAL A 82 -0.39 16.39 -15.18
N LEU A 83 -1.18 16.77 -14.19
CA LEU A 83 -2.58 17.15 -14.34
C LEU A 83 -2.81 18.22 -15.43
N PRO A 84 -2.00 19.30 -15.55
CA PRO A 84 -2.17 20.29 -16.63
C PRO A 84 -2.05 19.71 -18.04
N GLN A 85 -1.35 18.60 -18.22
CA GLN A 85 -1.18 17.92 -19.50
C GLN A 85 -2.41 17.11 -19.93
N LEU A 86 -3.41 16.97 -19.06
CA LEU A 86 -4.65 16.21 -19.28
C LEU A 86 -5.87 17.11 -19.40
N SER A 87 -5.69 18.42 -19.66
CA SER A 87 -6.76 19.40 -19.75
C SER A 87 -7.77 19.13 -20.89
N ASP A 88 -7.40 18.28 -21.85
CA ASP A 88 -8.25 17.83 -22.95
C ASP A 88 -9.02 16.52 -22.61
N ARG A 89 -8.94 16.02 -21.39
CA ARG A 89 -9.61 14.81 -20.90
C ARG A 89 -10.62 15.15 -19.80
N ARG A 90 -11.60 14.27 -19.63
CA ARG A 90 -12.48 14.33 -18.46
C ARG A 90 -11.72 13.74 -17.27
N VAL A 91 -11.26 14.62 -16.40
CA VAL A 91 -10.53 14.22 -15.18
C VAL A 91 -11.47 14.31 -13.98
N VAL A 92 -11.47 13.29 -13.15
CA VAL A 92 -12.08 13.24 -11.81
C VAL A 92 -10.96 13.04 -10.80
N SER A 93 -10.75 14.04 -9.96
CA SER A 93 -9.75 13.99 -8.91
C SER A 93 -10.33 13.41 -7.61
N TYR A 94 -9.51 12.66 -6.86
CA TYR A 94 -9.89 12.19 -5.54
C TYR A 94 -8.75 12.36 -4.54
N GLY A 95 -9.08 12.39 -3.25
CA GLY A 95 -8.08 12.48 -2.18
C GLY A 95 -8.63 13.05 -0.88
N PHE A 96 -7.72 13.48 -0.04
CA PHE A 96 -8.05 14.21 1.20
C PHE A 96 -8.01 15.73 0.99
N SER A 97 -7.46 16.18 -0.12
CA SER A 97 -7.52 17.60 -0.48
C SER A 97 -8.99 18.03 -0.62
N PRO A 98 -9.41 19.11 0.04
CA PRO A 98 -10.76 19.66 -0.15
C PRO A 98 -11.01 20.20 -1.57
N GLN A 99 -9.97 20.27 -2.39
CA GLN A 99 -10.07 20.66 -3.81
C GLN A 99 -10.32 19.47 -4.73
N ALA A 100 -10.27 18.23 -4.21
CA ALA A 100 -10.58 17.06 -5.00
C ALA A 100 -12.07 16.97 -5.31
N ASP A 101 -12.41 16.43 -6.50
CA ASP A 101 -13.80 16.22 -6.89
C ASP A 101 -14.52 15.23 -5.97
N ILE A 102 -13.80 14.22 -5.49
CA ILE A 102 -14.25 13.25 -4.48
C ILE A 102 -13.27 13.31 -3.31
N ALA A 103 -13.71 13.87 -2.19
CA ALA A 103 -12.84 14.09 -1.04
C ALA A 103 -13.29 13.29 0.19
N ALA A 104 -12.32 12.81 0.99
CA ALA A 104 -12.56 12.27 2.32
C ALA A 104 -12.28 13.32 3.40
N ALA A 105 -13.17 13.37 4.39
CA ALA A 105 -13.02 14.16 5.60
C ALA A 105 -13.34 13.30 6.83
N ASP A 106 -13.08 13.84 8.02
CA ASP A 106 -13.45 13.24 9.31
C ASP A 106 -12.97 11.79 9.46
N LEU A 107 -11.72 11.51 9.04
CA LEU A 107 -11.15 10.17 9.08
C LEU A 107 -10.91 9.73 10.52
N GLU A 108 -11.58 8.65 10.92
CA GLU A 108 -11.31 7.88 12.12
C GLU A 108 -10.71 6.53 11.73
N THR A 109 -9.61 6.14 12.37
CA THR A 109 -8.96 4.85 12.13
C THR A 109 -8.86 4.06 13.43
N THR A 110 -9.27 2.78 13.37
CA THR A 110 -9.16 1.82 14.47
C THR A 110 -8.53 0.52 13.95
N GLU A 111 -8.28 -0.43 14.83
CA GLU A 111 -7.81 -1.77 14.45
C GLU A 111 -8.80 -2.52 13.55
N GLN A 112 -10.10 -2.20 13.64
CA GLN A 112 -11.16 -2.80 12.81
C GLN A 112 -11.26 -2.18 11.43
N GLY A 113 -10.69 -0.98 11.20
CA GLY A 113 -10.76 -0.31 9.91
C GLY A 113 -10.79 1.21 10.00
N SER A 114 -11.37 1.83 8.98
CA SER A 114 -11.47 3.28 8.83
C SER A 114 -12.92 3.70 8.61
N ARG A 115 -13.35 4.81 9.24
CA ARG A 115 -14.62 5.50 8.99
C ARG A 115 -14.31 6.91 8.51
N PHE A 116 -15.01 7.36 7.49
CA PHE A 116 -14.80 8.70 6.93
C PHE A 116 -16.04 9.23 6.21
N THR A 117 -16.15 10.55 6.14
CA THR A 117 -17.16 11.24 5.34
C THR A 117 -16.66 11.43 3.92
N VAL A 118 -17.53 11.20 2.91
CA VAL A 118 -17.22 11.48 1.50
C VAL A 118 -18.01 12.69 1.04
N THR A 119 -17.34 13.61 0.36
CA THR A 119 -17.90 14.77 -0.30
C THR A 119 -17.60 14.76 -1.78
N SER A 120 -18.49 15.35 -2.58
CA SER A 120 -18.32 15.59 -4.01
C SER A 120 -18.34 17.08 -4.29
N SER A 121 -17.48 17.57 -5.17
CA SER A 121 -17.44 18.98 -5.61
C SER A 121 -18.76 19.42 -6.25
N VAL A 122 -19.52 18.48 -6.82
CA VAL A 122 -20.80 18.74 -7.51
C VAL A 122 -22.00 18.51 -6.60
N ALA A 123 -22.02 17.40 -5.85
CA ALA A 123 -23.19 16.97 -5.10
C ALA A 123 -23.12 17.29 -3.59
N GLY A 124 -22.02 17.87 -3.11
CA GLY A 124 -21.81 18.13 -1.70
C GLY A 124 -21.56 16.85 -0.90
N ARG A 125 -22.05 16.75 0.35
CA ARG A 125 -21.87 15.59 1.20
C ARG A 125 -22.63 14.38 0.63
N LEU A 126 -21.90 13.31 0.29
CA LEU A 126 -22.48 12.05 -0.20
C LEU A 126 -22.90 11.12 0.95
N GLY A 127 -22.11 11.04 2.01
CA GLY A 127 -22.40 10.21 3.17
C GLY A 127 -21.15 9.71 3.88
N GLU A 128 -21.34 8.78 4.81
CA GLU A 128 -20.27 8.10 5.53
C GLU A 128 -19.95 6.74 4.88
N VAL A 129 -18.69 6.35 5.02
CA VAL A 129 -18.16 5.07 4.55
C VAL A 129 -17.45 4.38 5.70
N GLU A 130 -17.75 3.11 5.89
CA GLU A 130 -16.98 2.20 6.73
C GLU A 130 -16.17 1.26 5.84
N LEU A 131 -14.86 1.22 6.06
CA LEU A 131 -13.92 0.38 5.33
C LEU A 131 -13.21 -0.52 6.33
N PRO A 132 -13.31 -1.85 6.25
CA PRO A 132 -12.66 -2.77 7.19
C PRO A 132 -11.16 -2.93 6.90
N MET A 133 -10.50 -1.83 6.60
CA MET A 133 -9.06 -1.71 6.41
C MET A 133 -8.58 -0.40 7.01
N PRO A 134 -7.59 -0.41 7.92
CA PRO A 134 -7.02 0.81 8.47
C PRO A 134 -6.06 1.47 7.50
N GLY A 135 -5.86 2.77 7.70
CA GLY A 135 -4.82 3.52 7.03
C GLY A 135 -5.32 4.46 5.93
N ARG A 136 -4.70 5.62 5.90
CA ARG A 136 -5.02 6.72 4.97
C ARG A 136 -4.94 6.29 3.50
N HIS A 137 -3.94 5.48 3.15
CA HIS A 137 -3.77 4.96 1.79
C HIS A 137 -4.92 4.03 1.35
N ASN A 138 -5.47 3.23 2.29
CA ASN A 138 -6.64 2.39 2.00
C ASN A 138 -7.90 3.23 1.79
N VAL A 139 -8.04 4.34 2.52
CA VAL A 139 -9.11 5.32 2.27
C VAL A 139 -8.95 5.97 0.89
N GLN A 140 -7.72 6.33 0.47
CA GLN A 140 -7.47 6.83 -0.90
C GLN A 140 -7.87 5.79 -1.95
N ASN A 141 -7.52 4.53 -1.76
CA ASN A 141 -7.93 3.44 -2.66
C ASN A 141 -9.47 3.28 -2.69
N ALA A 142 -10.14 3.43 -1.55
CA ALA A 142 -11.60 3.41 -1.49
C ALA A 142 -12.23 4.61 -2.21
N LEU A 143 -11.64 5.81 -2.11
CA LEU A 143 -12.08 6.99 -2.88
C LEU A 143 -11.96 6.78 -4.38
N ALA A 144 -10.89 6.13 -4.85
CA ALA A 144 -10.75 5.73 -6.25
C ALA A 144 -11.89 4.80 -6.68
N ALA A 145 -12.22 3.79 -5.86
CA ALA A 145 -13.33 2.88 -6.13
C ALA A 145 -14.69 3.60 -6.13
N ILE A 146 -14.88 4.58 -5.24
CA ILE A 146 -16.08 5.43 -5.21
C ILE A 146 -16.18 6.26 -6.49
N ALA A 147 -15.10 6.89 -6.94
CA ALA A 147 -15.05 7.66 -8.17
C ALA A 147 -15.39 6.79 -9.39
N VAL A 148 -14.82 5.57 -9.49
CA VAL A 148 -15.17 4.61 -10.53
C VAL A 148 -16.65 4.22 -10.46
N GLY A 149 -17.17 3.91 -9.28
CA GLY A 149 -18.58 3.57 -9.09
C GLY A 149 -19.51 4.69 -9.55
N GLN A 150 -19.17 5.95 -9.25
CA GLN A 150 -19.92 7.13 -9.74
C GLN A 150 -19.83 7.28 -11.26
N ALA A 151 -18.64 7.11 -11.86
CA ALA A 151 -18.44 7.13 -13.30
C ALA A 151 -19.31 6.09 -14.02
N LEU A 152 -19.56 4.95 -13.37
CA LEU A 152 -20.44 3.87 -13.86
C LEU A 152 -21.93 4.09 -13.49
N GLY A 153 -22.29 5.19 -12.87
CA GLY A 153 -23.67 5.52 -12.51
C GLY A 153 -24.24 4.71 -11.34
N LEU A 154 -23.38 4.09 -10.52
CA LEU A 154 -23.83 3.33 -9.35
C LEU A 154 -24.33 4.25 -8.24
N LYS A 155 -25.36 3.82 -7.52
CA LYS A 155 -25.82 4.54 -6.31
C LYS A 155 -24.77 4.49 -5.22
N PHE A 156 -24.55 5.61 -4.53
CA PHE A 156 -23.57 5.71 -3.45
C PHE A 156 -23.80 4.66 -2.35
N SER A 157 -25.08 4.36 -2.01
CA SER A 157 -25.42 3.33 -1.04
C SER A 157 -24.93 1.92 -1.45
N LEU A 158 -24.96 1.57 -2.74
CA LEU A 158 -24.44 0.30 -3.23
C LEU A 158 -22.92 0.25 -3.15
N ILE A 159 -22.26 1.37 -3.45
CA ILE A 159 -20.80 1.49 -3.35
C ILE A 159 -20.37 1.32 -1.88
N THR A 160 -21.03 2.01 -0.94
CA THR A 160 -20.69 1.93 0.48
C THR A 160 -20.95 0.54 1.06
N GLU A 161 -22.07 -0.10 0.70
CA GLU A 161 -22.36 -1.49 1.08
C GLU A 161 -21.27 -2.45 0.58
N SER A 162 -20.80 -2.26 -0.65
CA SER A 162 -19.74 -3.09 -1.22
C SER A 162 -18.40 -2.87 -0.52
N LEU A 163 -18.07 -1.64 -0.13
CA LEU A 163 -16.84 -1.30 0.59
C LEU A 163 -16.88 -1.84 2.03
N SER A 164 -18.00 -1.72 2.73
CA SER A 164 -18.13 -2.24 4.09
C SER A 164 -18.12 -3.78 4.15
N GLY A 165 -18.58 -4.44 3.08
CA GLY A 165 -18.47 -5.90 2.91
C GLY A 165 -17.12 -6.40 2.38
N PHE A 166 -16.17 -5.50 2.15
CA PHE A 166 -14.87 -5.87 1.59
C PHE A 166 -13.99 -6.54 2.64
N SER A 167 -13.64 -7.80 2.44
CA SER A 167 -12.86 -8.61 3.39
C SER A 167 -11.35 -8.35 3.38
N GLY A 168 -10.90 -7.29 2.70
CA GLY A 168 -9.49 -6.98 2.53
C GLY A 168 -8.81 -7.78 1.40
N ILE A 169 -7.54 -7.50 1.20
CA ILE A 169 -6.67 -8.20 0.25
C ILE A 169 -5.64 -8.99 1.06
N HIS A 170 -5.39 -10.20 0.62
CA HIS A 170 -4.34 -11.02 1.22
C HIS A 170 -3.01 -10.27 1.19
N ARG A 171 -2.31 -10.27 2.32
CA ARG A 171 -1.06 -9.54 2.51
C ARG A 171 -1.16 -8.01 2.32
N ARG A 172 -2.31 -7.39 2.62
CA ARG A 172 -2.47 -5.92 2.67
C ARG A 172 -3.08 -5.54 4.01
N PHE A 173 -2.23 -5.25 4.99
CA PHE A 173 -2.57 -5.04 6.40
C PHE A 173 -3.46 -6.19 6.93
N GLU A 174 -3.11 -7.42 6.58
CA GLU A 174 -3.89 -8.62 6.92
C GLU A 174 -3.61 -9.05 8.36
N ARG A 175 -4.60 -8.94 9.23
CA ARG A 175 -4.50 -9.47 10.60
C ARG A 175 -4.66 -10.98 10.55
N LEU A 176 -3.61 -11.70 10.93
CA LEU A 176 -3.56 -13.17 10.87
C LEU A 176 -3.94 -13.84 12.19
N GLY A 177 -3.66 -13.19 13.32
CA GLY A 177 -3.93 -13.75 14.64
C GLY A 177 -3.14 -13.04 15.73
N VAL A 178 -2.85 -13.78 16.80
CA VAL A 178 -2.16 -13.28 17.99
C VAL A 178 -0.98 -14.18 18.32
N TRP A 179 0.17 -13.58 18.62
CA TRP A 179 1.35 -14.29 19.16
C TRP A 179 1.79 -13.65 20.46
N ARG A 180 1.81 -14.43 21.56
CA ARG A 180 2.17 -13.98 22.92
C ARG A 180 1.41 -12.71 23.37
N GLY A 181 0.17 -12.56 22.92
CA GLY A 181 -0.69 -11.41 23.25
C GLY A 181 -0.50 -10.18 22.36
N ALA A 182 0.38 -10.24 21.37
CA ALA A 182 0.52 -9.21 20.34
C ALA A 182 -0.25 -9.60 19.07
N ASP A 183 -0.90 -8.63 18.44
CA ASP A 183 -1.52 -8.84 17.13
C ASP A 183 -0.42 -9.06 16.07
N VAL A 184 -0.64 -10.04 15.19
CA VAL A 184 0.25 -10.32 14.05
C VAL A 184 -0.43 -9.90 12.77
N VAL A 185 0.21 -8.97 12.06
CA VAL A 185 -0.26 -8.37 10.80
C VAL A 185 0.77 -8.61 9.71
N ASP A 186 0.32 -9.06 8.52
CA ASP A 186 1.18 -9.21 7.34
C ASP A 186 0.84 -8.18 6.27
N ASP A 187 1.87 -7.60 5.67
CA ASP A 187 1.74 -6.64 4.57
C ASP A 187 2.80 -6.88 3.49
N TYR A 188 2.40 -6.75 2.26
CA TYR A 188 3.25 -6.94 1.09
C TYR A 188 4.21 -5.76 0.84
N ALA A 189 4.14 -4.72 1.64
CA ALA A 189 4.93 -3.50 1.51
C ALA A 189 6.43 -3.79 1.34
N HIS A 190 6.97 -3.40 0.21
CA HIS A 190 8.35 -3.66 -0.20
C HIS A 190 9.01 -2.46 -0.90
N HIS A 191 8.31 -1.34 -1.03
CA HIS A 191 8.83 -0.03 -1.42
C HIS A 191 8.85 0.89 -0.19
N PRO A 192 9.80 1.84 -0.04
CA PRO A 192 9.88 2.71 1.15
C PRO A 192 8.59 3.48 1.45
N ALA A 193 7.90 3.94 0.41
CA ALA A 193 6.61 4.64 0.56
C ALA A 193 5.53 3.71 1.13
N GLU A 194 5.46 2.46 0.66
CA GLU A 194 4.53 1.45 1.17
C GLU A 194 4.83 1.09 2.63
N VAL A 195 6.11 0.80 2.96
CA VAL A 195 6.55 0.50 4.34
C VAL A 195 6.16 1.63 5.28
N ARG A 196 6.40 2.88 4.86
CA ARG A 196 6.00 4.06 5.64
C ARG A 196 4.49 4.14 5.81
N ALA A 197 3.72 3.94 4.75
CA ALA A 197 2.25 4.01 4.78
C ALA A 197 1.67 2.93 5.70
N THR A 198 2.18 1.69 5.64
CA THR A 198 1.74 0.58 6.48
C THR A 198 2.07 0.82 7.95
N LEU A 199 3.28 1.32 8.27
CA LEU A 199 3.66 1.65 9.65
C LEU A 199 2.84 2.82 10.20
N GLN A 200 2.51 3.82 9.39
CA GLN A 200 1.61 4.91 9.77
C GLN A 200 0.18 4.42 10.00
N ALA A 201 -0.30 3.50 9.17
CA ALA A 201 -1.61 2.86 9.35
C ALA A 201 -1.64 2.08 10.68
N ALA A 202 -0.58 1.32 10.99
CA ALA A 202 -0.45 0.61 12.25
C ALA A 202 -0.45 1.57 13.45
N ARG A 203 0.30 2.66 13.38
CA ARG A 203 0.32 3.67 14.44
C ARG A 203 -1.04 4.33 14.66
N SER A 204 -1.80 4.56 13.59
CA SER A 204 -3.15 5.12 13.66
C SER A 204 -4.16 4.12 14.21
N ALA A 205 -4.05 2.84 13.82
CA ALA A 205 -4.93 1.77 14.28
C ALA A 205 -4.67 1.36 15.74
N TYR A 206 -3.40 1.41 16.15
CA TYR A 206 -2.91 0.99 17.45
C TYR A 206 -2.13 2.12 18.16
N PRO A 207 -2.79 3.20 18.56
CA PRO A 207 -2.11 4.46 19.00
C PRO A 207 -1.25 4.29 20.26
N VAL A 208 -1.56 3.31 21.12
CA VAL A 208 -0.85 3.06 22.39
C VAL A 208 0.03 1.81 22.36
N ALA A 209 -0.07 0.98 21.32
CA ALA A 209 0.71 -0.23 21.18
C ALA A 209 2.16 0.08 20.77
N ARG A 210 3.08 -0.79 21.16
CA ARG A 210 4.40 -0.83 20.54
C ARG A 210 4.32 -1.59 19.22
N ILE A 211 4.96 -1.03 18.20
CA ILE A 211 5.00 -1.60 16.85
C ILE A 211 6.37 -2.25 16.65
N HIS A 212 6.36 -3.57 16.46
CA HIS A 212 7.52 -4.36 16.09
C HIS A 212 7.46 -4.64 14.58
N ALA A 213 8.28 -3.95 13.80
CA ALA A 213 8.39 -4.18 12.36
C ALA A 213 9.41 -5.29 12.06
N VAL A 214 9.01 -6.29 11.30
CA VAL A 214 9.91 -7.31 10.73
C VAL A 214 9.94 -7.10 9.23
N PHE A 215 11.00 -6.50 8.73
CA PHE A 215 11.12 -6.10 7.34
C PHE A 215 12.08 -7.01 6.57
N GLN A 216 11.60 -7.58 5.47
CA GLN A 216 12.40 -8.31 4.49
C GLN A 216 12.60 -7.45 3.25
N PRO A 217 13.80 -6.89 3.02
CA PRO A 217 14.10 -6.20 1.78
C PRO A 217 13.90 -7.12 0.57
N HIS A 218 13.42 -6.57 -0.54
CA HIS A 218 13.17 -7.30 -1.77
C HIS A 218 14.00 -6.71 -2.91
N LEU A 219 14.79 -7.54 -3.59
CA LEU A 219 15.77 -7.23 -4.61
C LEU A 219 17.04 -6.54 -4.07
N TYR A 220 18.19 -6.97 -4.57
CA TYR A 220 19.49 -6.36 -4.23
C TYR A 220 19.59 -4.94 -4.79
N SER A 221 19.17 -4.72 -6.03
CA SER A 221 19.19 -3.41 -6.69
C SER A 221 18.38 -2.38 -5.89
N ARG A 222 17.14 -2.71 -5.53
CA ARG A 222 16.27 -1.83 -4.73
C ARG A 222 16.85 -1.55 -3.35
N THR A 223 17.41 -2.57 -2.69
CA THR A 223 18.04 -2.39 -1.38
C THR A 223 19.21 -1.44 -1.46
N ARG A 224 20.09 -1.56 -2.46
CA ARG A 224 21.21 -0.65 -2.71
C ARG A 224 20.73 0.78 -2.91
N ASP A 225 19.74 0.97 -3.79
CA ASP A 225 19.33 2.29 -4.28
C ASP A 225 18.45 3.03 -3.28
N GLN A 226 17.72 2.31 -2.40
CA GLN A 226 16.72 2.90 -1.50
C GLN A 226 16.96 2.59 -0.01
N ALA A 227 18.17 2.15 0.38
CA ALA A 227 18.48 1.82 1.77
C ALA A 227 18.19 2.97 2.74
N GLU A 228 18.50 4.22 2.36
CA GLU A 228 18.26 5.39 3.19
C GLU A 228 16.77 5.66 3.41
N GLU A 229 15.96 5.53 2.35
CA GLU A 229 14.51 5.70 2.41
C GLU A 229 13.86 4.62 3.27
N PHE A 230 14.30 3.36 3.15
CA PHE A 230 13.87 2.27 4.03
C PHE A 230 14.23 2.55 5.49
N GLY A 231 15.48 2.98 5.74
CA GLY A 231 15.92 3.35 7.07
C GLY A 231 15.05 4.45 7.71
N ARG A 232 14.67 5.46 6.93
CA ARG A 232 13.76 6.53 7.38
C ARG A 232 12.33 6.02 7.60
N ALA A 233 11.84 5.13 6.73
CA ALA A 233 10.50 4.57 6.87
C ALA A 233 10.35 3.76 8.17
N LEU A 234 11.38 2.99 8.54
CA LEU A 234 11.39 2.17 9.76
C LEU A 234 11.38 2.98 11.07
N LEU A 235 11.67 4.29 11.04
CA LEU A 235 11.56 5.16 12.22
C LEU A 235 10.16 5.21 12.83
N ALA A 236 9.13 4.85 12.08
CA ALA A 236 7.75 4.81 12.58
C ALA A 236 7.47 3.58 13.47
N ALA A 237 8.37 2.58 13.49
CA ALA A 237 8.31 1.44 14.39
C ALA A 237 9.07 1.69 15.69
N ASP A 238 8.61 1.10 16.80
CA ASP A 238 9.32 1.15 18.09
C ASP A 238 10.53 0.22 18.10
N ARG A 239 10.42 -0.90 17.38
CA ARG A 239 11.49 -1.86 17.13
C ARG A 239 11.44 -2.32 15.69
N ALA A 240 12.59 -2.50 15.07
CA ALA A 240 12.71 -3.06 13.73
C ALA A 240 13.68 -4.25 13.72
N VAL A 241 13.29 -5.33 13.07
CA VAL A 241 14.15 -6.45 12.72
C VAL A 241 14.20 -6.51 11.20
N VAL A 242 15.39 -6.41 10.63
CA VAL A 242 15.58 -6.47 9.17
C VAL A 242 16.19 -7.84 8.86
N THR A 243 15.54 -8.61 7.98
CA THR A 243 16.01 -9.94 7.59
C THR A 243 16.86 -9.90 6.33
N ALA A 244 17.44 -11.03 5.93
CA ALA A 244 18.18 -11.13 4.68
C ALA A 244 17.31 -10.68 3.49
N ILE A 245 17.98 -10.13 2.45
CA ILE A 245 17.30 -9.73 1.22
C ILE A 245 16.65 -10.95 0.56
N TYR A 246 15.40 -10.81 0.13
CA TYR A 246 14.77 -11.77 -0.75
C TYR A 246 15.16 -11.46 -2.20
N PRO A 247 15.97 -12.33 -2.84
CA PRO A 247 16.58 -12.00 -4.13
C PRO A 247 15.59 -12.00 -5.30
N SER A 248 14.46 -12.73 -5.16
CA SER A 248 13.49 -12.96 -6.25
C SER A 248 14.20 -13.51 -7.50
N ARG A 249 14.43 -12.65 -8.51
CA ARG A 249 15.05 -13.00 -9.79
C ARG A 249 16.44 -12.38 -10.00
N GLU A 250 16.97 -11.72 -8.99
CA GLU A 250 18.30 -11.08 -9.06
C GLU A 250 19.39 -11.99 -8.50
N ASP A 251 20.56 -11.92 -9.10
CA ASP A 251 21.79 -12.42 -8.51
C ASP A 251 22.29 -11.47 -7.41
N ALA A 252 23.05 -12.00 -6.46
CA ALA A 252 23.62 -11.20 -5.41
C ALA A 252 24.58 -10.14 -5.97
N ILE A 253 24.44 -8.90 -5.49
CA ILE A 253 25.32 -7.78 -5.86
C ILE A 253 26.41 -7.65 -4.80
N GLU A 254 27.67 -7.65 -5.20
CA GLU A 254 28.82 -7.52 -4.28
C GLU A 254 28.69 -6.26 -3.42
N GLY A 255 28.83 -6.41 -2.11
CA GLY A 255 28.74 -5.30 -1.15
C GLY A 255 27.33 -4.84 -0.83
N VAL A 256 26.30 -5.53 -1.31
CA VAL A 256 24.88 -5.22 -1.03
C VAL A 256 24.27 -6.28 -0.13
N ASP A 257 23.88 -5.88 1.08
CA ASP A 257 23.15 -6.71 2.04
C ASP A 257 22.16 -5.90 2.85
N SER A 258 21.37 -6.56 3.69
CA SER A 258 20.34 -5.94 4.54
C SER A 258 20.94 -5.04 5.64
N GLY A 259 22.22 -5.17 5.95
CA GLY A 259 22.94 -4.30 6.88
C GLY A 259 22.91 -2.85 6.43
N MET A 260 22.85 -2.58 5.12
CA MET A 260 22.70 -1.23 4.57
C MET A 260 21.45 -0.52 5.10
N VAL A 261 20.32 -1.23 5.17
CA VAL A 261 19.05 -0.70 5.71
C VAL A 261 19.17 -0.48 7.22
N VAL A 262 19.79 -1.42 7.94
CA VAL A 262 20.03 -1.30 9.39
C VAL A 262 20.90 -0.09 9.71
N GLU A 263 21.99 0.10 8.97
CA GLU A 263 22.87 1.25 9.15
C GLU A 263 22.16 2.57 8.81
N ALA A 264 21.38 2.60 7.74
CA ALA A 264 20.59 3.76 7.35
C ALA A 264 19.55 4.11 8.43
N ALA A 265 18.87 3.12 8.99
CA ALA A 265 17.92 3.31 10.10
C ALA A 265 18.63 3.88 11.33
N ARG A 266 19.80 3.35 11.70
CA ARG A 266 20.61 3.85 12.83
C ARG A 266 21.07 5.28 12.60
N LYS A 267 21.59 5.59 11.41
CA LYS A 267 21.99 6.96 11.02
C LYS A 267 20.80 7.93 11.08
N SER A 268 19.61 7.47 10.76
CA SER A 268 18.37 8.25 10.85
C SER A 268 17.82 8.36 12.29
N GLY A 269 18.44 7.70 13.29
CA GLY A 269 18.09 7.80 14.70
C GLY A 269 17.30 6.64 15.28
N HIS A 270 17.11 5.55 14.55
CA HIS A 270 16.42 4.36 15.08
C HIS A 270 17.29 3.66 16.14
N ARG A 271 16.80 3.59 17.39
CA ARG A 271 17.58 3.06 18.51
C ARG A 271 17.50 1.53 18.66
N HIS A 272 16.44 0.92 18.14
CA HIS A 272 16.10 -0.49 18.33
C HIS A 272 15.95 -1.19 16.99
N VAL A 273 16.99 -1.16 16.15
CA VAL A 273 17.04 -1.88 14.89
C VAL A 273 18.11 -2.98 14.93
N THR A 274 17.73 -4.19 14.51
CA THR A 274 18.57 -5.40 14.57
C THR A 274 18.57 -6.07 13.19
N LEU A 275 19.75 -6.56 12.76
CA LEU A 275 19.87 -7.46 11.62
C LEU A 275 19.60 -8.89 12.08
N CYS A 276 18.86 -9.66 11.29
CA CYS A 276 18.60 -11.08 11.50
C CYS A 276 18.69 -11.80 10.15
N GLU A 277 19.69 -12.65 9.97
CA GLU A 277 19.94 -13.34 8.69
C GLU A 277 18.78 -14.24 8.27
N SER A 278 18.15 -14.93 9.22
CA SER A 278 17.04 -15.82 8.95
C SER A 278 15.77 -15.36 9.65
N TRP A 279 14.68 -15.23 8.91
CA TRP A 279 13.40 -14.89 9.54
C TRP A 279 12.91 -15.97 10.52
N ASN A 280 13.43 -17.20 10.44
CA ASN A 280 13.12 -18.25 11.42
C ASN A 280 13.60 -17.90 12.84
N ASP A 281 14.64 -17.10 12.96
CA ASP A 281 15.25 -16.72 14.25
C ASP A 281 14.59 -15.46 14.86
N VAL A 282 13.68 -14.81 14.11
CA VAL A 282 12.99 -13.60 14.56
C VAL A 282 12.16 -13.82 15.83
N PRO A 283 11.42 -14.94 16.01
CA PRO A 283 10.69 -15.19 17.25
C PRO A 283 11.57 -15.11 18.49
N GLU A 284 12.77 -15.71 18.49
CA GLU A 284 13.71 -15.67 19.61
C GLU A 284 14.19 -14.22 19.91
N ILE A 285 14.35 -13.40 18.87
CA ILE A 285 14.74 -11.98 19.00
C ILE A 285 13.61 -11.14 19.59
N LEU A 286 12.36 -11.42 19.23
CA LEU A 286 11.20 -10.64 19.66
C LEU A 286 10.66 -11.06 21.03
N GLU A 287 10.73 -12.35 21.35
CA GLU A 287 10.14 -12.94 22.55
C GLU A 287 10.44 -12.20 23.86
N PRO A 288 11.68 -11.72 24.14
CA PRO A 288 11.98 -11.02 25.39
C PRO A 288 11.28 -9.67 25.54
N ASP A 289 10.87 -9.06 24.40
CA ASP A 289 10.40 -7.68 24.36
C ASP A 289 8.90 -7.55 24.09
N VAL A 290 8.29 -8.53 23.44
CA VAL A 290 6.86 -8.50 23.06
C VAL A 290 5.99 -8.61 24.31
N ARG A 291 4.95 -7.78 24.37
CA ARG A 291 3.98 -7.70 25.46
C ARG A 291 2.55 -7.78 24.93
N LEU A 292 1.65 -8.10 25.84
CA LEU A 292 0.21 -8.03 25.57
C LEU A 292 -0.19 -6.63 25.05
N GLY A 293 -0.88 -6.61 23.93
CA GLY A 293 -1.35 -5.40 23.25
C GLY A 293 -0.33 -4.76 22.31
N ASP A 294 0.85 -5.34 22.13
CA ASP A 294 1.79 -4.95 21.06
C ASP A 294 1.28 -5.39 19.69
N VAL A 295 1.92 -4.89 18.62
CA VAL A 295 1.65 -5.28 17.23
C VAL A 295 2.96 -5.70 16.57
N ILE A 296 2.93 -6.85 15.90
CA ILE A 296 4.03 -7.35 15.07
C ILE A 296 3.59 -7.24 13.62
N LEU A 297 4.35 -6.46 12.82
CA LEU A 297 4.13 -6.34 11.38
C LEU A 297 5.23 -7.06 10.62
N THR A 298 4.87 -8.05 9.80
CA THR A 298 5.75 -8.59 8.77
C THR A 298 5.56 -7.80 7.49
N LEU A 299 6.67 -7.29 6.92
CA LEU A 299 6.69 -6.38 5.78
C LEU A 299 7.62 -6.94 4.69
N GLY A 300 7.13 -7.12 3.47
CA GLY A 300 7.95 -7.54 2.34
C GLY A 300 7.22 -8.37 1.30
N ALA A 301 7.67 -8.32 0.04
CA ALA A 301 7.11 -9.08 -1.08
C ALA A 301 7.59 -10.53 -1.14
N GLY A 302 8.63 -10.87 -0.38
CA GLY A 302 9.21 -12.21 -0.34
C GLY A 302 8.42 -13.21 0.51
N ASP A 303 9.14 -14.09 1.17
CA ASP A 303 8.58 -15.20 1.94
C ASP A 303 8.37 -14.90 3.43
N ILE A 304 8.59 -13.66 3.85
CA ILE A 304 8.42 -13.20 5.24
C ILE A 304 7.01 -13.49 5.82
N TYR A 305 5.98 -13.56 4.96
CA TYR A 305 4.63 -13.94 5.37
C TYR A 305 4.55 -15.31 6.06
N ARG A 306 5.55 -16.18 5.82
CA ARG A 306 5.63 -17.50 6.48
C ARG A 306 5.90 -17.35 7.96
N LEU A 307 6.69 -16.35 8.35
CA LEU A 307 6.92 -16.02 9.76
C LEU A 307 5.61 -15.65 10.46
N ALA A 308 4.81 -14.76 9.84
CA ALA A 308 3.54 -14.36 10.42
C ALA A 308 2.59 -15.55 10.64
N ARG A 309 2.55 -16.48 9.68
CA ARG A 309 1.78 -17.73 9.83
C ARG A 309 2.32 -18.64 10.91
N LEU A 310 3.65 -18.87 10.94
CA LEU A 310 4.30 -19.69 11.96
C LEU A 310 3.95 -19.18 13.36
N MET A 311 4.08 -17.87 13.59
CA MET A 311 3.75 -17.26 14.87
C MET A 311 2.28 -17.46 15.26
N THR A 312 1.36 -17.36 14.31
CA THR A 312 -0.09 -17.50 14.61
C THR A 312 -0.53 -18.96 14.74
N ASP A 313 0.10 -19.89 14.03
CA ASP A 313 -0.18 -21.34 14.15
C ASP A 313 0.29 -21.89 15.51
N GLU A 314 1.45 -21.42 16.01
CA GLU A 314 1.96 -21.78 17.34
C GLU A 314 1.13 -21.14 18.48
N GLY A 315 0.51 -19.99 18.26
CA GLY A 315 -0.34 -19.29 19.23
C GLY A 315 -1.74 -19.89 19.38
N GLY A 316 -2.19 -20.72 18.48
CA GLY A 316 -3.53 -21.34 18.47
C GLY A 316 -3.70 -22.58 19.36
N GLY A 317 -2.68 -22.97 20.12
CA GLY A 317 -2.61 -24.17 20.97
C GLY A 317 -2.64 -23.93 22.48
N ALA A 318 -3.11 -22.77 22.96
CA ALA A 318 -3.20 -22.46 24.38
C ALA A 318 -4.63 -22.14 24.82
#